data_a45bad5d4fedc4612e18bf312ad43ecc
#
_entry.id   a45bad5d4fedc4612e18bf312ad43ecc
#
_cell.length_a   1.000
_cell.length_b   1.000
_cell.length_c   1.000
_cell.angle_alpha   90.00
_cell.angle_beta   90.00
_cell.angle_gamma   90.00
#
_symmetry.space_group_name_H-M   'P 1'
#
loop_
_entity.id
_entity.type
_entity.pdbx_description
1 polymer ?
#
loop_
_entity_poly.entity_id
_entity_poly.type
_entity_poly.pdbx_seq_one_letter_code
_entity_poly.pdbx_strand_id
1 'polypeptide(L)'
;CIRTWFFVRDVDVNYAGVVKGRKEEFVRLGLTEKTHYLASTGIQGQIADSRSLVLLDAYAVDGLQAEQIRFLHAPEYLNPTYEYGVTFERGTAVEYGDRKHIFISGTASIDNRGEVVYPGNIAGQTRRMLLNIEALLKEAGSSLADLAQMIVYLRDIADYPIVRDLMEQQFPDVPKVIVLAPVCRPGWLIETECIAIKAGGNPEFRNL
;
A
#
# COMPACT_ATOMS: atom_id res chain seq x y z
N CYS A 1 0.29 -4.04 -15.52
CA CYS A 1 0.54 -4.35 -14.09
C CYS A 1 -0.15 -3.30 -13.23
N ILE A 2 -0.86 -3.75 -12.18
CA ILE A 2 -1.65 -2.86 -11.31
C ILE A 2 -0.93 -2.67 -9.98
N ARG A 3 -0.33 -3.75 -9.46
CA ARG A 3 0.24 -3.76 -8.12
C ARG A 3 1.44 -4.70 -8.02
N THR A 4 2.38 -4.35 -7.13
CA THR A 4 3.56 -5.17 -6.81
C THR A 4 3.75 -5.30 -5.30
N TRP A 5 4.39 -6.41 -4.87
CA TRP A 5 4.84 -6.64 -3.50
C TRP A 5 6.31 -7.00 -3.51
N PHE A 6 7.08 -6.32 -2.67
CA PHE A 6 8.49 -6.61 -2.47
C PHE A 6 8.69 -7.17 -1.06
N PHE A 7 9.04 -8.44 -0.98
CA PHE A 7 9.43 -9.09 0.27
C PHE A 7 10.95 -9.05 0.36
N VAL A 8 11.46 -8.28 1.30
CA VAL A 8 12.88 -7.94 1.39
C VAL A 8 13.48 -8.57 2.62
N ARG A 9 14.51 -9.42 2.43
CA ARG A 9 15.27 -9.97 3.56
C ARG A 9 16.03 -8.83 4.25
N ASP A 10 16.02 -8.82 5.61
CA ASP A 10 16.68 -7.79 6.41
C ASP A 10 16.38 -6.39 5.87
N VAL A 11 15.09 -6.03 5.87
CA VAL A 11 14.56 -4.84 5.19
C VAL A 11 15.30 -3.55 5.58
N ASP A 12 15.69 -3.40 6.83
CA ASP A 12 16.41 -2.22 7.31
C ASP A 12 17.80 -2.06 6.65
N VAL A 13 18.40 -3.16 6.16
CA VAL A 13 19.71 -3.17 5.48
C VAL A 13 19.55 -3.11 3.96
N ASN A 14 18.63 -3.89 3.41
CA ASN A 14 18.56 -4.16 1.97
C ASN A 14 17.58 -3.26 1.21
N TYR A 15 16.66 -2.55 1.90
CA TYR A 15 15.60 -1.79 1.23
C TYR A 15 16.13 -0.68 0.32
N ALA A 16 17.22 -0.02 0.69
CA ALA A 16 17.85 1.01 -0.15
C ALA A 16 18.29 0.46 -1.51
N GLY A 17 18.80 -0.78 -1.54
CA GLY A 17 19.16 -1.48 -2.78
C GLY A 17 17.96 -1.77 -3.66
N VAL A 18 16.84 -2.19 -3.05
CA VAL A 18 15.56 -2.42 -3.75
C VAL A 18 15.05 -1.13 -4.38
N VAL A 19 15.03 -0.03 -3.62
CA VAL A 19 14.59 1.29 -4.12
C VAL A 19 15.43 1.74 -5.30
N LYS A 20 16.77 1.60 -5.21
CA LYS A 20 17.68 1.95 -6.30
C LYS A 20 17.40 1.11 -7.55
N GLY A 21 17.41 -0.22 -7.44
CA GLY A 21 17.18 -1.12 -8.57
C GLY A 21 15.81 -0.91 -9.21
N ARG A 22 14.76 -0.75 -8.40
CA ARG A 22 13.41 -0.44 -8.91
C ARG A 22 13.38 0.88 -9.67
N LYS A 23 14.02 1.94 -9.17
CA LYS A 23 14.08 3.24 -9.83
C LYS A 23 14.77 3.16 -11.20
N GLU A 24 15.89 2.45 -11.27
CA GLU A 24 16.63 2.24 -12.52
C GLU A 24 15.77 1.49 -13.55
N GLU A 25 15.12 0.41 -13.14
CA GLU A 25 14.27 -0.39 -14.01
C GLU A 25 13.00 0.36 -14.43
N PHE A 26 12.38 1.11 -13.53
CA PHE A 26 11.19 1.90 -13.85
C PHE A 26 11.49 2.99 -14.88
N VAL A 27 12.63 3.67 -14.77
CA VAL A 27 13.07 4.64 -15.81
C VAL A 27 13.20 3.96 -17.17
N ARG A 28 13.78 2.75 -17.21
CA ARG A 28 13.93 1.96 -18.45
C ARG A 28 12.58 1.58 -19.06
N LEU A 29 11.55 1.36 -18.21
CA LEU A 29 10.19 1.03 -18.61
C LEU A 29 9.30 2.27 -18.85
N GLY A 30 9.81 3.48 -18.71
CA GLY A 30 9.04 4.71 -18.88
C GLY A 30 8.14 5.06 -17.69
N LEU A 31 8.31 4.38 -16.53
CA LEU A 31 7.61 4.67 -15.29
C LEU A 31 8.39 5.72 -14.50
N THR A 32 7.86 6.93 -14.45
CA THR A 32 8.53 8.10 -13.85
C THR A 32 7.52 8.99 -13.14
N GLU A 33 7.98 10.00 -12.42
CA GLU A 33 7.13 11.02 -11.80
C GLU A 33 6.28 11.81 -12.80
N LYS A 34 6.69 11.83 -14.10
CA LYS A 34 5.96 12.52 -15.18
C LYS A 34 4.92 11.63 -15.86
N THR A 35 4.96 10.35 -15.61
CA THR A 35 3.99 9.36 -16.10
C THR A 35 3.16 8.83 -14.93
N HIS A 36 3.55 7.71 -14.38
CA HIS A 36 3.03 7.10 -13.16
C HIS A 36 3.99 6.03 -12.66
N TYR A 37 3.80 5.60 -11.43
CA TYR A 37 4.38 4.39 -10.89
C TYR A 37 3.32 3.29 -10.75
N LEU A 38 3.61 2.26 -9.97
CA LEU A 38 2.68 1.17 -9.64
C LEU A 38 2.33 1.23 -8.15
N ALA A 39 1.12 0.85 -7.78
CA ALA A 39 0.81 0.59 -6.38
C ALA A 39 1.75 -0.49 -5.85
N SER A 40 2.27 -0.33 -4.64
CA SER A 40 3.30 -1.25 -4.13
C SER A 40 3.36 -1.27 -2.61
N THR A 41 3.73 -2.44 -2.07
CA THR A 41 4.11 -2.62 -0.66
C THR A 41 5.50 -3.22 -0.61
N GLY A 42 6.36 -2.70 0.27
CA GLY A 42 7.71 -3.19 0.49
C GLY A 42 7.94 -3.48 1.96
N ILE A 43 8.04 -4.75 2.35
CA ILE A 43 8.13 -5.21 3.73
C ILE A 43 9.22 -6.27 3.89
N GLN A 44 9.56 -6.57 5.14
CA GLN A 44 10.39 -7.72 5.41
C GLN A 44 9.72 -9.02 5.00
N GLY A 45 10.46 -9.89 4.37
CA GLY A 45 10.04 -11.23 4.02
C GLY A 45 11.20 -12.19 3.95
N GLN A 46 10.89 -13.49 4.05
CA GLN A 46 11.86 -14.56 3.86
C GLN A 46 11.58 -15.32 2.56
N ILE A 47 12.64 -15.68 1.89
CA ILE A 47 12.61 -16.43 0.64
C ILE A 47 13.27 -17.79 0.89
N ALA A 48 12.72 -18.86 0.31
CA ALA A 48 13.24 -20.21 0.49
C ALA A 48 14.73 -20.31 0.08
N ASP A 49 15.14 -19.67 -1.03
CA ASP A 49 16.54 -19.56 -1.39
C ASP A 49 17.25 -18.52 -0.52
N SER A 50 18.15 -18.97 0.34
CA SER A 50 18.93 -18.12 1.24
C SER A 50 19.86 -17.11 0.53
N ARG A 51 20.13 -17.27 -0.75
CA ARG A 51 20.94 -16.37 -1.56
C ARG A 51 20.14 -15.20 -2.13
N SER A 52 18.82 -15.35 -2.21
CA SER A 52 17.94 -14.29 -2.72
C SER A 52 17.64 -13.28 -1.61
N LEU A 53 17.79 -11.99 -1.91
CA LEU A 53 17.50 -10.90 -0.98
C LEU A 53 16.09 -10.33 -1.14
N VAL A 54 15.48 -10.52 -2.31
CA VAL A 54 14.19 -9.93 -2.65
C VAL A 54 13.34 -10.95 -3.40
N LEU A 55 12.06 -11.04 -3.02
CA LEU A 55 11.00 -11.67 -3.80
C LEU A 55 10.07 -10.55 -4.31
N LEU A 56 9.77 -10.59 -5.60
CA LEU A 56 8.75 -9.76 -6.23
C LEU A 56 7.53 -10.59 -6.55
N ASP A 57 6.38 -10.13 -6.10
CA ASP A 57 5.07 -10.59 -6.56
C ASP A 57 4.33 -9.46 -7.27
N ALA A 58 3.48 -9.79 -8.24
CA ALA A 58 2.80 -8.80 -9.06
C ALA A 58 1.39 -9.24 -9.46
N TYR A 59 0.48 -8.29 -9.47
CA TYR A 59 -0.87 -8.44 -10.00
C TYR A 59 -1.03 -7.63 -11.28
N ALA A 60 -1.40 -8.29 -12.34
CA ALA A 60 -1.64 -7.69 -13.64
C ALA A 60 -2.97 -8.17 -14.22
N VAL A 61 -3.64 -7.31 -14.97
CA VAL A 61 -4.87 -7.62 -15.69
C VAL A 61 -4.64 -7.27 -17.16
N ASP A 62 -4.91 -8.23 -18.03
CA ASP A 62 -4.84 -8.01 -19.47
C ASP A 62 -6.13 -7.37 -20.00
N GLY A 63 -6.01 -6.59 -21.08
CA GLY A 63 -7.16 -5.97 -21.77
C GLY A 63 -7.73 -4.74 -21.07
N LEU A 64 -7.09 -4.20 -20.04
CA LEU A 64 -7.49 -2.91 -19.46
C LEU A 64 -7.12 -1.75 -20.38
N GLN A 65 -8.01 -0.78 -20.47
CA GLN A 65 -7.76 0.51 -21.12
C GLN A 65 -7.18 1.49 -20.09
N ALA A 66 -6.46 2.51 -20.56
CA ALA A 66 -5.84 3.50 -19.68
C ALA A 66 -6.88 4.26 -18.82
N GLU A 67 -8.05 4.54 -19.40
CA GLU A 67 -9.15 5.25 -18.78
C GLU A 67 -9.80 4.51 -17.61
N GLN A 68 -9.60 3.18 -17.53
CA GLN A 68 -10.06 2.35 -16.42
C GLN A 68 -9.16 2.48 -15.18
N ILE A 69 -7.95 3.03 -15.34
CA ILE A 69 -6.93 3.04 -14.29
C ILE A 69 -6.78 4.47 -13.75
N ARG A 70 -6.93 4.62 -12.45
CA ARG A 70 -6.70 5.88 -11.74
C ARG A 70 -5.69 5.68 -10.62
N PHE A 71 -4.67 6.54 -10.57
CA PHE A 71 -3.67 6.59 -9.50
C PHE A 71 -4.14 7.53 -8.39
N LEU A 72 -3.93 7.12 -7.12
CA LEU A 72 -4.45 7.79 -5.94
C LEU A 72 -3.33 8.51 -5.17
N HIS A 73 -3.58 9.70 -4.70
CA HIS A 73 -2.54 10.57 -4.11
C HIS A 73 -2.87 11.13 -2.72
N ALA A 74 -4.09 11.65 -2.47
CA ALA A 74 -4.55 12.27 -1.22
C ALA A 74 -3.57 13.33 -0.65
N PRO A 75 -3.24 14.41 -1.37
CA PRO A 75 -2.13 15.32 -1.04
C PRO A 75 -2.31 16.12 0.26
N GLU A 76 -3.52 16.24 0.78
CA GLU A 76 -3.77 16.85 2.09
C GLU A 76 -3.30 15.99 3.26
N TYR A 77 -3.14 14.68 3.04
CA TYR A 77 -2.79 13.68 4.04
C TYR A 77 -1.40 13.07 3.82
N LEU A 78 -1.00 12.90 2.57
CA LEU A 78 0.18 12.15 2.14
C LEU A 78 0.95 12.94 1.09
N ASN A 79 2.25 13.06 1.24
CA ASN A 79 3.10 13.62 0.20
C ASN A 79 3.31 12.66 -0.98
N PRO A 80 3.65 13.15 -2.17
CA PRO A 80 4.09 12.32 -3.28
C PRO A 80 5.32 11.48 -2.91
N THR A 81 5.34 10.23 -3.35
CA THR A 81 6.37 9.27 -2.94
C THR A 81 7.77 9.62 -3.46
N TYR A 82 7.86 10.23 -4.64
CA TYR A 82 9.12 10.67 -5.23
C TYR A 82 9.83 11.77 -4.41
N GLU A 83 9.12 12.56 -3.60
CA GLU A 83 9.70 13.60 -2.75
C GLU A 83 10.65 13.04 -1.69
N TYR A 84 10.42 11.79 -1.23
CA TYR A 84 11.34 11.11 -0.32
C TYR A 84 12.07 9.93 -0.96
N GLY A 85 12.17 9.96 -2.30
CA GLY A 85 13.10 9.14 -3.07
C GLY A 85 12.64 7.73 -3.40
N VAL A 86 11.35 7.39 -3.20
CA VAL A 86 10.80 6.09 -3.58
C VAL A 86 9.87 6.19 -4.79
N THR A 87 9.58 5.08 -5.42
CA THR A 87 8.92 5.00 -6.73
C THR A 87 7.73 4.05 -6.66
N PHE A 88 6.62 4.54 -6.09
CA PHE A 88 5.34 3.81 -6.08
C PHE A 88 4.16 4.78 -6.02
N GLU A 89 2.96 4.33 -6.41
CA GLU A 89 1.71 5.06 -6.20
C GLU A 89 1.11 4.72 -4.83
N ARG A 90 0.46 5.68 -4.18
CA ARG A 90 -0.25 5.48 -2.90
C ARG A 90 -1.38 4.48 -3.02
N GLY A 91 -1.96 4.36 -4.20
CA GLY A 91 -2.96 3.38 -4.54
C GLY A 91 -3.31 3.44 -6.03
N THR A 92 -3.99 2.41 -6.49
CA THR A 92 -4.53 2.33 -7.86
C THR A 92 -5.98 1.86 -7.80
N ALA A 93 -6.88 2.59 -8.43
CA ALA A 93 -8.24 2.16 -8.66
C ALA A 93 -8.39 1.67 -10.10
N VAL A 94 -9.06 0.53 -10.28
CA VAL A 94 -9.42 -0.03 -11.58
C VAL A 94 -10.93 -0.09 -11.66
N GLU A 95 -11.51 0.60 -12.66
CA GLU A 95 -12.96 0.64 -12.89
C GLU A 95 -13.37 -0.40 -13.94
N TYR A 96 -14.36 -1.20 -13.60
CA TYR A 96 -15.03 -2.16 -14.47
C TYR A 96 -16.47 -1.71 -14.75
N GLY A 97 -17.19 -2.48 -15.53
CA GLY A 97 -18.57 -2.16 -15.87
C GLY A 97 -19.54 -2.12 -14.68
N ASP A 98 -19.29 -2.94 -13.67
CA ASP A 98 -20.17 -3.13 -12.53
C ASP A 98 -19.54 -2.76 -11.17
N ARG A 99 -18.23 -2.55 -11.11
CA ARG A 99 -17.50 -2.32 -9.87
C ARG A 99 -16.19 -1.56 -10.06
N LYS A 100 -15.61 -1.12 -8.94
CA LYS A 100 -14.23 -0.64 -8.87
C LYS A 100 -13.44 -1.52 -7.90
N HIS A 101 -12.25 -1.93 -8.30
CA HIS A 101 -11.24 -2.50 -7.43
C HIS A 101 -10.23 -1.41 -7.06
N ILE A 102 -10.02 -1.21 -5.77
CA ILE A 102 -9.14 -0.16 -5.24
C ILE A 102 -8.05 -0.81 -4.43
N PHE A 103 -6.82 -0.70 -4.91
CA PHE A 103 -5.63 -1.27 -4.31
C PHE A 103 -4.87 -0.17 -3.58
N ILE A 104 -4.89 -0.17 -2.25
CA ILE A 104 -4.13 0.75 -1.42
C ILE A 104 -2.77 0.13 -1.12
N SER A 105 -1.71 0.85 -1.46
CA SER A 105 -0.32 0.48 -1.16
C SER A 105 -0.06 0.45 0.34
N GLY A 106 1.04 -0.16 0.74
CA GLY A 106 1.51 -0.06 2.10
C GLY A 106 1.50 1.39 2.58
N THR A 107 0.69 1.66 3.59
CA THR A 107 0.44 2.99 4.14
C THR A 107 0.79 2.99 5.61
N ALA A 108 1.58 3.98 6.02
CA ALA A 108 2.04 4.16 7.39
C ALA A 108 1.49 5.47 8.01
N SER A 109 1.86 5.73 9.27
CA SER A 109 1.50 6.94 10.00
C SER A 109 2.42 8.10 9.65
N ILE A 110 2.17 8.75 8.53
CA ILE A 110 2.87 9.95 8.08
C ILE A 110 1.90 11.10 7.79
N ASP A 111 2.42 12.32 7.75
CA ASP A 111 1.69 13.50 7.27
C ASP A 111 2.01 13.82 5.80
N ASN A 112 1.46 14.94 5.31
CA ASN A 112 1.67 15.42 3.94
C ASN A 112 3.07 16.03 3.68
N ARG A 113 3.97 15.97 4.65
CA ARG A 113 5.40 16.26 4.50
C ARG A 113 6.27 15.01 4.56
N GLY A 114 5.64 13.84 4.77
CA GLY A 114 6.33 12.56 4.93
C GLY A 114 6.90 12.35 6.33
N GLU A 115 6.56 13.22 7.29
CA GLU A 115 7.03 13.11 8.67
C GLU A 115 6.20 12.08 9.44
N VAL A 116 6.87 11.34 10.32
CA VAL A 116 6.19 10.35 11.17
C VAL A 116 5.28 11.04 12.17
N VAL A 117 4.00 10.69 12.14
CA VAL A 117 3.02 11.17 13.13
C VAL A 117 2.91 10.15 14.27
N TYR A 118 2.93 10.61 15.52
CA TYR A 118 2.89 9.80 16.73
C TYR A 118 4.10 8.83 16.88
N PRO A 119 5.35 9.32 16.82
CA PRO A 119 6.52 8.48 16.98
C PRO A 119 6.49 7.72 18.32
N GLY A 120 6.79 6.41 18.28
CA GLY A 120 6.76 5.53 19.44
C GLY A 120 5.39 5.18 20.02
N ASN A 121 4.29 5.64 19.40
CA ASN A 121 2.93 5.40 19.89
C ASN A 121 2.14 4.56 18.89
N ILE A 122 2.08 3.25 19.11
CA ILE A 122 1.43 2.30 18.19
C ILE A 122 -0.07 2.61 17.99
N ALA A 123 -0.81 2.93 19.06
CA ALA A 123 -2.24 3.25 18.94
C ALA A 123 -2.47 4.54 18.15
N GLY A 124 -1.61 5.54 18.36
CA GLY A 124 -1.63 6.79 17.57
C GLY A 124 -1.30 6.54 16.12
N GLN A 125 -0.25 5.76 15.84
CA GLN A 125 0.14 5.41 14.48
C GLN A 125 -0.94 4.60 13.76
N THR A 126 -1.58 3.65 14.42
CA THR A 126 -2.69 2.88 13.85
C THR A 126 -3.84 3.79 13.40
N ARG A 127 -4.28 4.71 14.27
CA ARG A 127 -5.38 5.64 13.92
C ARG A 127 -5.00 6.58 12.78
N ARG A 128 -3.78 7.14 12.79
CA ARG A 128 -3.31 8.03 11.71
C ARG A 128 -3.21 7.30 10.38
N MET A 129 -2.66 6.11 10.39
CA MET A 129 -2.57 5.24 9.21
C MET A 129 -3.96 4.98 8.60
N LEU A 130 -4.96 4.67 9.43
CA LEU A 130 -6.34 4.47 8.96
C LEU A 130 -6.96 5.74 8.36
N LEU A 131 -6.66 6.93 8.91
CA LEU A 131 -7.07 8.20 8.31
C LEU A 131 -6.44 8.42 6.92
N ASN A 132 -5.17 8.04 6.75
CA ASN A 132 -4.49 8.11 5.47
C ASN A 132 -5.13 7.18 4.43
N ILE A 133 -5.47 5.94 4.84
CA ILE A 133 -6.19 4.96 3.99
C ILE A 133 -7.58 5.50 3.63
N GLU A 134 -8.32 6.03 4.60
CA GLU A 134 -9.65 6.60 4.35
C GLU A 134 -9.59 7.75 3.33
N ALA A 135 -8.59 8.61 3.42
CA ALA A 135 -8.40 9.71 2.47
C ALA A 135 -8.17 9.20 1.03
N LEU A 136 -7.35 8.16 0.86
CA LEU A 136 -7.12 7.52 -0.44
C LEU A 136 -8.39 6.85 -0.98
N LEU A 137 -9.16 6.17 -0.14
CA LEU A 137 -10.43 5.57 -0.53
C LEU A 137 -11.46 6.63 -0.94
N LYS A 138 -11.55 7.75 -0.21
CA LYS A 138 -12.43 8.88 -0.58
C LYS A 138 -12.06 9.48 -1.93
N GLU A 139 -10.79 9.61 -2.25
CA GLU A 139 -10.34 10.06 -3.57
C GLU A 139 -10.82 9.11 -4.67
N ALA A 140 -10.83 7.80 -4.42
CA ALA A 140 -11.37 6.81 -5.35
C ALA A 140 -12.92 6.77 -5.41
N GLY A 141 -13.61 7.61 -4.63
CA GLY A 141 -15.07 7.59 -4.51
C GLY A 141 -15.60 6.42 -3.66
N SER A 142 -14.79 5.93 -2.74
CA SER A 142 -15.05 4.78 -1.86
C SER A 142 -14.92 5.18 -0.38
N SER A 143 -15.01 4.21 0.50
CA SER A 143 -14.92 4.41 1.95
C SER A 143 -14.37 3.17 2.66
N LEU A 144 -14.12 3.29 3.95
CA LEU A 144 -13.73 2.15 4.79
C LEU A 144 -14.79 1.03 4.84
N ALA A 145 -16.07 1.33 4.54
CA ALA A 145 -17.13 0.34 4.47
C ALA A 145 -17.04 -0.58 3.23
N ASP A 146 -16.27 -0.19 2.23
CA ASP A 146 -16.06 -0.97 1.01
C ASP A 146 -14.83 -1.88 1.09
N LEU A 147 -14.15 -1.95 2.26
CA LEU A 147 -12.96 -2.79 2.46
C LEU A 147 -13.31 -4.27 2.31
N ALA A 148 -12.63 -4.96 1.41
CA ALA A 148 -12.77 -6.37 1.14
C ALA A 148 -11.72 -7.22 1.88
N GLN A 149 -10.50 -6.68 2.08
CA GLN A 149 -9.45 -7.34 2.85
C GLN A 149 -8.38 -6.34 3.30
N MET A 150 -7.65 -6.71 4.37
CA MET A 150 -6.52 -5.95 4.90
C MET A 150 -5.36 -6.88 5.27
N ILE A 151 -4.13 -6.42 5.05
CA ILE A 151 -2.93 -7.02 5.62
C ILE A 151 -2.22 -5.95 6.46
N VAL A 152 -2.06 -6.24 7.74
CA VAL A 152 -1.45 -5.34 8.72
C VAL A 152 -0.07 -5.87 9.08
N TYR A 153 0.94 -5.05 8.90
CA TYR A 153 2.34 -5.37 9.15
C TYR A 153 2.81 -4.68 10.42
N LEU A 154 3.35 -5.45 11.36
CA LEU A 154 3.90 -4.93 12.61
C LEU A 154 5.43 -5.05 12.61
N ARG A 155 6.07 -4.03 13.14
CA ARG A 155 7.52 -4.06 13.38
C ARG A 155 7.89 -4.85 14.62
N ASP A 156 7.05 -4.79 15.66
CA ASP A 156 7.26 -5.49 16.93
C ASP A 156 6.02 -6.30 17.33
N ILE A 157 6.24 -7.53 17.78
CA ILE A 157 5.17 -8.42 18.26
C ILE A 157 4.50 -7.89 19.53
N ALA A 158 5.20 -7.09 20.33
CA ALA A 158 4.65 -6.49 21.55
C ALA A 158 3.47 -5.55 21.26
N ASP A 159 3.38 -5.00 20.02
CA ASP A 159 2.30 -4.13 19.60
C ASP A 159 1.02 -4.91 19.17
N TYR A 160 1.13 -6.22 18.97
CA TYR A 160 0.03 -7.05 18.47
C TYR A 160 -1.27 -6.94 19.28
N PRO A 161 -1.27 -7.03 20.63
CA PRO A 161 -2.53 -6.97 21.39
C PRO A 161 -3.30 -5.66 21.17
N ILE A 162 -2.58 -4.54 21.16
CA ILE A 162 -3.18 -3.20 20.98
C ILE A 162 -3.75 -3.06 19.57
N VAL A 163 -3.00 -3.47 18.57
CA VAL A 163 -3.42 -3.36 17.16
C VAL A 163 -4.58 -4.30 16.86
N ARG A 164 -4.53 -5.57 17.36
CA ARG A 164 -5.62 -6.52 17.24
C ARG A 164 -6.93 -5.92 17.78
N ASP A 165 -6.91 -5.41 19.00
CA ASP A 165 -8.12 -4.88 19.64
C ASP A 165 -8.70 -3.68 18.89
N LEU A 166 -7.84 -2.77 18.40
CA LEU A 166 -8.27 -1.64 17.56
C LEU A 166 -8.87 -2.11 16.23
N MET A 167 -8.24 -3.08 15.57
CA MET A 167 -8.73 -3.60 14.28
C MET A 167 -10.01 -4.41 14.42
N GLU A 168 -10.16 -5.23 15.46
CA GLU A 168 -11.40 -5.97 15.73
C GLU A 168 -12.55 -5.04 16.11
N GLN A 169 -12.28 -3.98 16.87
CA GLN A 169 -13.30 -3.01 17.23
C GLN A 169 -13.81 -2.23 16.01
N GLN A 170 -12.92 -1.83 15.10
CA GLN A 170 -13.27 -0.96 13.98
C GLN A 170 -13.74 -1.73 12.74
N PHE A 171 -13.23 -2.94 12.53
CA PHE A 171 -13.45 -3.74 11.33
C PHE A 171 -13.76 -5.21 11.68
N PRO A 172 -14.81 -5.49 12.49
CA PRO A 172 -15.12 -6.86 12.94
C PRO A 172 -15.32 -7.84 11.79
N ASP A 173 -15.96 -7.39 10.70
CA ASP A 173 -16.38 -8.22 9.58
C ASP A 173 -15.42 -8.19 8.37
N VAL A 174 -14.38 -7.35 8.40
CA VAL A 174 -13.41 -7.28 7.30
C VAL A 174 -12.37 -8.39 7.44
N PRO A 175 -12.21 -9.27 6.45
CA PRO A 175 -11.11 -10.24 6.42
C PRO A 175 -9.76 -9.54 6.58
N LYS A 176 -8.99 -9.93 7.58
CA LYS A 176 -7.70 -9.32 7.87
C LYS A 176 -6.71 -10.28 8.48
N VAL A 177 -5.44 -10.06 8.23
CA VAL A 177 -4.35 -10.72 8.93
C VAL A 177 -3.40 -9.68 9.50
N ILE A 178 -2.88 -9.95 10.69
CA ILE A 178 -1.85 -9.13 11.34
C ILE A 178 -0.60 -9.99 11.40
N VAL A 179 0.48 -9.53 10.78
CA VAL A 179 1.73 -10.28 10.65
C VAL A 179 2.92 -9.51 11.23
N LEU A 180 3.84 -10.23 11.84
CA LEU A 180 5.14 -9.68 12.22
C LEU A 180 6.03 -9.62 10.99
N ALA A 181 6.12 -8.44 10.40
CA ALA A 181 6.97 -8.15 9.26
C ALA A 181 7.42 -6.69 9.34
N PRO A 182 8.65 -6.42 9.79
CA PRO A 182 9.18 -5.07 9.83
C PRO A 182 8.98 -4.33 8.53
N VAL A 183 8.49 -3.10 8.67
CA VAL A 183 8.25 -2.20 7.53
C VAL A 183 9.52 -1.41 7.19
N CYS A 184 9.58 -0.83 6.01
CA CYS A 184 10.81 -0.34 5.40
C CYS A 184 11.47 0.89 6.08
N ARG A 185 10.88 1.44 7.14
CA ARG A 185 11.47 2.55 7.93
C ARG A 185 11.36 2.28 9.43
N PRO A 186 12.45 2.46 10.19
CA PRO A 186 12.48 2.12 11.64
C PRO A 186 11.46 2.86 12.49
N GLY A 187 11.10 4.09 12.14
CA GLY A 187 10.10 4.89 12.88
C GLY A 187 8.64 4.50 12.61
N TRP A 188 8.38 3.66 11.63
CA TRP A 188 7.05 3.13 11.32
C TRP A 188 6.83 1.83 12.08
N LEU A 189 5.96 1.88 13.08
CA LEU A 189 5.66 0.72 13.92
C LEU A 189 4.67 -0.21 13.25
N ILE A 190 3.85 0.34 12.35
CA ILE A 190 2.77 -0.33 11.65
C ILE A 190 2.64 0.18 10.22
N GLU A 191 2.28 -0.70 9.32
CA GLU A 191 1.88 -0.40 7.95
C GLU A 191 0.70 -1.29 7.59
N THR A 192 -0.23 -0.80 6.77
CA THR A 192 -1.35 -1.60 6.29
C THR A 192 -1.53 -1.38 4.81
N GLU A 193 -1.75 -2.47 4.09
CA GLU A 193 -2.30 -2.46 2.74
C GLU A 193 -3.72 -3.01 2.75
N CYS A 194 -4.54 -2.59 1.80
CA CYS A 194 -5.89 -3.11 1.69
C CYS A 194 -6.39 -3.09 0.26
N ILE A 195 -7.43 -3.90 0.03
CA ILE A 195 -8.24 -3.87 -1.19
C ILE A 195 -9.66 -3.47 -0.78
N ALA A 196 -10.22 -2.50 -1.48
CA ALA A 196 -11.64 -2.18 -1.39
C ALA A 196 -12.33 -2.49 -2.72
N ILE A 197 -13.60 -2.90 -2.63
CA ILE A 197 -14.44 -3.18 -3.79
C ILE A 197 -15.71 -2.34 -3.66
N LYS A 198 -15.85 -1.39 -4.59
CA LYS A 198 -17.01 -0.50 -4.65
C LYS A 198 -17.96 -0.96 -5.74
N ALA A 199 -19.22 -1.21 -5.40
CA ALA A 199 -20.27 -1.48 -6.38
C ALA A 199 -20.54 -0.24 -7.26
N GLY A 200 -20.91 -0.49 -8.51
CA GLY A 200 -21.11 0.53 -9.53
C GLY A 200 -19.80 0.86 -10.25
N GLY A 201 -19.88 0.92 -11.57
CA GLY A 201 -18.77 1.19 -12.48
C GLY A 201 -19.27 1.90 -13.73
N ASN A 202 -18.46 1.93 -14.77
CA ASN A 202 -18.84 2.46 -16.06
C ASN A 202 -19.28 1.32 -16.98
N PRO A 203 -20.57 1.23 -17.38
CA PRO A 203 -21.09 0.14 -18.21
C PRO A 203 -20.41 -0.02 -19.59
N GLU A 204 -19.66 0.98 -20.03
CA GLU A 204 -18.87 0.91 -21.27
C GLU A 204 -17.60 0.05 -21.10
N PHE A 205 -17.18 -0.21 -19.88
CA PHE A 205 -16.01 -1.04 -19.58
C PHE A 205 -16.39 -2.51 -19.41
N ARG A 206 -15.45 -3.39 -19.78
CA ARG A 206 -15.64 -4.83 -19.60
C ARG A 206 -15.57 -5.23 -18.12
N ASN A 207 -16.34 -6.24 -17.77
CA ASN A 207 -16.22 -6.99 -16.52
C ASN A 207 -15.19 -8.13 -16.73
N LEU A 208 -13.93 -7.85 -16.46
CA LEU A 208 -12.84 -8.81 -16.59
C LEU A 208 -12.74 -9.67 -15.34
#